data_89012fcc57f3a82d031beae2264d9676
#
_entry.id   89012fcc57f3a82d031beae2264d9676
#
_cell.length_a   1.000
_cell.length_b   1.000
_cell.length_c   1.000
_cell.angle_alpha   90.00
_cell.angle_beta   90.00
_cell.angle_gamma   90.00
#
_symmetry.space_group_name_H-M   'P 1'
#
loop_
_entity.id
_entity.type
_entity.pdbx_description
1 polymer ?
#
loop_
_entity_poly.entity_id
_entity_poly.type
_entity_poly.pdbx_seq_one_letter_code
_entity_poly.pdbx_strand_id
1 'polypeptide(L)'
;MSVVKAMWDHASVDVWIYLQLIIFLSVFYFFYLFKDNIKIIYFILSLNGPPALPFLGNINYIFDKHLLFKMSHFAYQLYGPVFRIWLTIFPFVVILEPEDIQKVLGNPRHVSKGFLYNLLHNFLGKGLLTSDSETWKSHRKIIQPAFHLNVLDKFIESFNHSARKLVESFLSAGDCTNITYLVNDCVYEVLNETIIGNERQPGSKLLNSKDSPFRQGQISLFYRLSHPWLIFNYFYKKTEMGKREDKHYEALFKACKNKINETKQPNDDKNKNKKTSLLEFMVKIKSTYPEFREQDIIDECCTFMLAGQDSVGSTIAMTLFMFAKYPRWQNICVEEMNEIFGNDSRDPTLKDLRDMKNLEMFIKETMRLHPSVPLIGRVLGEDIKIGKHIIPKGCSVLIFPQSTHRLSHHYLNPHEFDPEHFNPDRSVRRHPYAYLAFSAGPRNCIGNKFALLEMKSIISKVLRHCQLELVPGKEKVVTKFRVTVRAKGGIFIKIIPRIQSHNS
;
A
#
# COMPACT_ATOMS: atom_id res chain seq x y z
N MET A 1 1.52 7.51 -69.13
CA MET A 1 0.55 7.84 -68.02
C MET A 1 -0.38 6.69 -67.65
N SER A 2 -0.83 5.85 -68.56
CA SER A 2 -1.78 4.73 -68.31
C SER A 2 -1.15 3.59 -67.42
N VAL A 3 0.09 3.23 -67.69
CA VAL A 3 0.79 2.14 -66.94
C VAL A 3 1.08 2.50 -65.46
N VAL A 4 1.46 3.75 -65.21
CA VAL A 4 1.72 4.23 -63.82
C VAL A 4 0.41 4.29 -63.02
N LYS A 5 -0.71 4.67 -63.65
CA LYS A 5 -2.02 4.68 -63.02
C LYS A 5 -2.49 3.25 -62.67
N ALA A 6 -2.29 2.30 -63.58
CA ALA A 6 -2.62 0.90 -63.34
C ALA A 6 -1.76 0.27 -62.21
N MET A 7 -0.47 0.63 -62.12
CA MET A 7 0.39 0.19 -61.02
C MET A 7 -0.04 0.80 -59.68
N TRP A 8 -0.50 2.07 -59.64
CA TRP A 8 -1.02 2.69 -58.41
C TRP A 8 -2.37 2.08 -57.98
N ASP A 9 -3.25 1.78 -58.96
CA ASP A 9 -4.55 1.15 -58.68
C ASP A 9 -4.35 -0.29 -58.14
N HIS A 10 -3.40 -1.08 -58.68
CA HIS A 10 -3.05 -2.40 -58.16
C HIS A 10 -2.39 -2.30 -56.75
N ALA A 11 -1.45 -1.38 -56.55
CA ALA A 11 -0.81 -1.18 -55.25
C ALA A 11 -1.82 -0.74 -54.18
N SER A 12 -2.84 0.04 -54.54
CA SER A 12 -3.89 0.43 -53.59
C SER A 12 -4.82 -0.73 -53.23
N VAL A 13 -5.12 -1.62 -54.15
CA VAL A 13 -5.93 -2.82 -53.91
C VAL A 13 -5.18 -3.79 -52.99
N ASP A 14 -3.89 -4.02 -53.22
CA ASP A 14 -3.07 -4.87 -52.39
C ASP A 14 -2.95 -4.31 -50.95
N VAL A 15 -2.76 -3.01 -50.81
CA VAL A 15 -2.73 -2.36 -49.46
C VAL A 15 -4.06 -2.54 -48.73
N TRP A 16 -5.21 -2.42 -49.44
CA TRP A 16 -6.52 -2.67 -48.83
C TRP A 16 -6.70 -4.12 -48.38
N ILE A 17 -6.26 -5.09 -49.17
CA ILE A 17 -6.32 -6.51 -48.85
C ILE A 17 -5.44 -6.80 -47.62
N TYR A 18 -4.20 -6.28 -47.55
CA TYR A 18 -3.34 -6.42 -46.40
C TYR A 18 -3.93 -5.77 -45.14
N LEU A 19 -4.55 -4.60 -45.25
CA LEU A 19 -5.23 -3.94 -44.15
C LEU A 19 -6.40 -4.77 -43.60
N GLN A 20 -7.23 -5.32 -44.51
CA GLN A 20 -8.32 -6.21 -44.12
C GLN A 20 -7.80 -7.49 -43.47
N LEU A 21 -6.72 -8.08 -43.99
CA LEU A 21 -6.08 -9.26 -43.41
C LEU A 21 -5.52 -8.96 -42.01
N ILE A 22 -4.86 -7.83 -41.84
CA ILE A 22 -4.34 -7.39 -40.53
C ILE A 22 -5.49 -7.17 -39.54
N ILE A 23 -6.57 -6.53 -39.97
CA ILE A 23 -7.76 -6.34 -39.11
C ILE A 23 -8.38 -7.70 -38.78
N PHE A 24 -8.55 -8.59 -39.72
CA PHE A 24 -9.09 -9.93 -39.50
C PHE A 24 -8.22 -10.75 -38.53
N LEU A 25 -6.92 -10.78 -38.78
CA LEU A 25 -5.96 -11.47 -37.91
C LEU A 25 -5.93 -10.85 -36.50
N SER A 26 -6.05 -9.54 -36.39
CA SER A 26 -6.11 -8.83 -35.11
C SER A 26 -7.39 -9.17 -34.33
N VAL A 27 -8.53 -9.21 -35.03
CA VAL A 27 -9.82 -9.63 -34.46
C VAL A 27 -9.80 -11.10 -34.07
N PHE A 28 -9.29 -11.97 -34.97
CA PHE A 28 -9.15 -13.40 -34.67
C PHE A 28 -8.23 -13.65 -33.47
N TYR A 29 -7.08 -12.98 -33.41
CA TYR A 29 -6.14 -13.05 -32.31
C TYR A 29 -6.76 -12.51 -31.01
N PHE A 30 -7.54 -11.45 -31.10
CA PHE A 30 -8.31 -10.94 -29.95
C PHE A 30 -9.31 -12.00 -29.44
N PHE A 31 -10.11 -12.61 -30.31
CA PHE A 31 -11.02 -13.69 -29.92
C PHE A 31 -10.27 -14.91 -29.39
N TYR A 32 -9.14 -15.26 -29.95
CA TYR A 32 -8.30 -16.35 -29.48
C TYR A 32 -7.78 -16.09 -28.05
N LEU A 33 -7.30 -14.88 -27.78
CA LEU A 33 -6.83 -14.48 -26.44
C LEU A 33 -7.96 -14.45 -25.41
N PHE A 34 -9.16 -14.11 -25.83
CA PHE A 34 -10.31 -13.95 -24.93
C PHE A 34 -11.29 -15.13 -24.92
N LYS A 35 -11.07 -16.16 -25.72
CA LYS A 35 -11.98 -17.31 -25.81
C LYS A 35 -12.32 -17.95 -24.46
N ASP A 36 -11.32 -18.08 -23.58
CA ASP A 36 -11.47 -18.67 -22.25
C ASP A 36 -12.13 -17.68 -21.26
N ASN A 37 -12.20 -16.40 -21.62
CA ASN A 37 -12.77 -15.34 -20.81
C ASN A 37 -14.18 -14.92 -21.24
N ILE A 38 -14.75 -15.52 -22.28
CA ILE A 38 -16.09 -15.12 -22.79
C ILE A 38 -17.16 -15.22 -21.70
N LYS A 39 -17.14 -16.28 -20.91
CA LYS A 39 -18.08 -16.47 -19.80
C LYS A 39 -17.91 -15.35 -18.74
N ILE A 40 -16.68 -14.99 -18.46
CA ILE A 40 -16.33 -13.91 -17.52
C ILE A 40 -16.84 -12.58 -18.04
N ILE A 41 -16.58 -12.26 -19.32
CA ILE A 41 -17.02 -10.99 -19.96
C ILE A 41 -18.54 -10.91 -19.95
N TYR A 42 -19.23 -11.98 -20.38
CA TYR A 42 -20.69 -12.02 -20.38
C TYR A 42 -21.28 -11.81 -18.98
N PHE A 43 -20.72 -12.50 -17.98
CA PHE A 43 -21.11 -12.32 -16.60
C PHE A 43 -20.92 -10.87 -16.14
N ILE A 44 -19.75 -10.28 -16.40
CA ILE A 44 -19.44 -8.90 -15.97
C ILE A 44 -20.34 -7.88 -16.65
N LEU A 45 -20.70 -8.08 -17.92
CA LEU A 45 -21.64 -7.21 -18.63
C LEU A 45 -23.05 -7.25 -18.05
N SER A 46 -23.43 -8.36 -17.38
CA SER A 46 -24.74 -8.47 -16.69
C SER A 46 -24.81 -7.70 -15.37
N LEU A 47 -23.66 -7.26 -14.81
CA LEU A 47 -23.61 -6.53 -13.55
C LEU A 47 -23.87 -5.03 -13.77
N ASN A 48 -24.48 -4.39 -12.77
CA ASN A 48 -24.53 -2.94 -12.69
C ASN A 48 -23.13 -2.35 -12.56
N GLY A 49 -22.97 -1.08 -12.88
CA GLY A 49 -21.71 -0.38 -12.68
C GLY A 49 -21.63 0.96 -13.41
N PRO A 50 -20.59 1.74 -13.18
CA PRO A 50 -20.41 3.02 -13.84
C PRO A 50 -20.32 2.89 -15.36
N PRO A 51 -20.78 3.90 -16.11
CA PRO A 51 -20.59 3.95 -17.56
C PRO A 51 -19.10 3.86 -17.91
N ALA A 52 -18.77 2.98 -18.84
CA ALA A 52 -17.40 2.75 -19.30
C ALA A 52 -17.21 3.32 -20.71
N LEU A 53 -16.08 3.98 -20.93
CA LEU A 53 -15.68 4.46 -22.26
C LEU A 53 -15.09 3.30 -23.06
N PRO A 54 -15.34 3.20 -24.38
CA PRO A 54 -14.70 2.22 -25.23
C PRO A 54 -13.17 2.25 -25.05
N PHE A 55 -12.53 1.10 -24.95
CA PHE A 55 -11.08 0.88 -24.75
C PHE A 55 -10.46 1.51 -23.49
N LEU A 56 -11.00 2.61 -22.97
CA LEU A 56 -10.50 3.30 -21.77
C LEU A 56 -11.17 2.83 -20.48
N GLY A 57 -12.34 2.18 -20.60
CA GLY A 57 -13.08 1.73 -19.43
C GLY A 57 -13.52 2.87 -18.53
N ASN A 58 -13.30 2.70 -17.22
CA ASN A 58 -13.63 3.69 -16.19
C ASN A 58 -12.40 4.48 -15.71
N ILE A 59 -11.37 4.63 -16.55
CA ILE A 59 -10.12 5.28 -16.14
C ILE A 59 -10.31 6.76 -15.82
N ASN A 60 -11.31 7.42 -16.42
CA ASN A 60 -11.71 8.78 -16.08
C ASN A 60 -12.07 8.97 -14.61
N TYR A 61 -12.61 7.92 -13.94
CA TYR A 61 -12.89 7.96 -12.50
C TYR A 61 -11.61 8.04 -11.64
N ILE A 62 -10.49 7.57 -12.15
CA ILE A 62 -9.19 7.65 -11.46
C ILE A 62 -8.61 9.06 -11.54
N PHE A 63 -8.85 9.78 -12.64
CA PHE A 63 -8.32 11.13 -12.88
C PHE A 63 -9.25 12.23 -12.36
N ASP A 64 -10.58 11.99 -12.38
CA ASP A 64 -11.54 12.92 -11.85
C ASP A 64 -11.74 12.69 -10.34
N LYS A 65 -11.33 13.70 -9.55
CA LYS A 65 -11.42 13.65 -8.09
C LYS A 65 -12.85 13.52 -7.58
N HIS A 66 -13.83 14.14 -8.28
CA HIS A 66 -15.23 14.09 -7.89
C HIS A 66 -15.83 12.73 -8.15
N LEU A 67 -15.51 12.12 -9.30
CA LEU A 67 -15.94 10.76 -9.62
C LEU A 67 -15.28 9.74 -8.69
N LEU A 68 -13.98 9.89 -8.42
CA LEU A 68 -13.26 9.02 -7.49
C LEU A 68 -13.81 9.13 -6.07
N PHE A 69 -14.10 10.35 -5.61
CA PHE A 69 -14.76 10.57 -4.32
C PHE A 69 -16.12 9.87 -4.27
N LYS A 70 -16.97 10.05 -5.29
CA LYS A 70 -18.24 9.34 -5.41
C LYS A 70 -18.07 7.83 -5.32
N MET A 71 -17.13 7.27 -6.09
CA MET A 71 -16.85 5.84 -6.07
C MET A 71 -16.40 5.34 -4.70
N SER A 72 -15.51 6.07 -4.05
CA SER A 72 -14.97 5.63 -2.76
C SER A 72 -15.92 5.82 -1.58
N HIS A 73 -16.87 6.76 -1.64
CA HIS A 73 -17.78 7.09 -0.54
C HIS A 73 -19.20 6.57 -0.73
N PHE A 74 -19.65 6.50 -1.97
CA PHE A 74 -21.06 6.22 -2.30
C PHE A 74 -21.24 5.03 -3.27
N ALA A 75 -20.19 4.23 -3.51
CA ALA A 75 -20.27 3.10 -4.44
C ALA A 75 -21.39 2.12 -4.08
N TYR A 76 -21.55 1.84 -2.79
CA TYR A 76 -22.59 0.94 -2.30
C TYR A 76 -23.99 1.44 -2.62
N GLN A 77 -24.27 2.73 -2.35
CA GLN A 77 -25.58 3.36 -2.63
C GLN A 77 -25.84 3.50 -4.13
N LEU A 78 -24.79 3.71 -4.94
CA LEU A 78 -24.95 3.94 -6.37
C LEU A 78 -25.12 2.65 -7.17
N TYR A 79 -24.38 1.59 -6.80
CA TYR A 79 -24.27 0.39 -7.63
C TYR A 79 -24.62 -0.90 -6.88
N GLY A 80 -24.81 -0.83 -5.56
CA GLY A 80 -25.05 -1.97 -4.68
C GLY A 80 -23.78 -2.65 -4.19
N PRO A 81 -23.93 -3.81 -3.51
CA PRO A 81 -22.81 -4.52 -2.87
C PRO A 81 -21.87 -5.20 -3.87
N VAL A 82 -22.36 -5.47 -5.09
CA VAL A 82 -21.62 -6.14 -6.17
C VAL A 82 -21.85 -5.39 -7.48
N PHE A 83 -20.77 -4.90 -8.08
CA PHE A 83 -20.87 -4.17 -9.34
C PHE A 83 -19.60 -4.34 -10.19
N ARG A 84 -19.67 -3.92 -11.46
CA ARG A 84 -18.53 -3.99 -12.38
C ARG A 84 -17.80 -2.66 -12.52
N ILE A 85 -16.48 -2.76 -12.76
CA ILE A 85 -15.68 -1.66 -13.30
C ILE A 85 -14.75 -2.20 -14.39
N TRP A 86 -14.34 -1.31 -15.28
CA TRP A 86 -13.39 -1.59 -16.35
C TRP A 86 -12.16 -0.71 -16.18
N LEU A 87 -11.00 -1.33 -15.98
CA LEU A 87 -9.73 -0.61 -16.03
C LEU A 87 -9.13 -0.83 -17.42
N THR A 88 -9.30 0.16 -18.30
CA THR A 88 -9.07 0.02 -19.74
C THR A 88 -9.99 -1.08 -20.32
N ILE A 89 -9.42 -2.11 -20.94
CA ILE A 89 -10.14 -3.28 -21.48
C ILE A 89 -10.31 -4.42 -20.48
N PHE A 90 -9.75 -4.29 -19.25
CA PHE A 90 -9.77 -5.35 -18.26
C PHE A 90 -10.96 -5.18 -17.30
N PRO A 91 -11.85 -6.17 -17.26
CA PRO A 91 -13.02 -6.13 -16.41
C PRO A 91 -12.71 -6.61 -14.98
N PHE A 92 -13.39 -6.00 -14.01
CA PHE A 92 -13.32 -6.36 -12.61
C PHE A 92 -14.71 -6.39 -11.98
N VAL A 93 -14.88 -7.30 -11.05
CA VAL A 93 -16.03 -7.32 -10.13
C VAL A 93 -15.62 -6.64 -8.84
N VAL A 94 -16.38 -5.65 -8.38
CA VAL A 94 -16.19 -5.01 -7.07
C VAL A 94 -17.14 -5.63 -6.07
N ILE A 95 -16.63 -5.92 -4.88
CA ILE A 95 -17.40 -6.49 -3.77
C ILE A 95 -17.16 -5.61 -2.54
N LEU A 96 -18.22 -5.22 -1.85
CA LEU A 96 -18.17 -4.28 -0.73
C LEU A 96 -18.66 -4.87 0.60
N GLU A 97 -19.55 -5.89 0.59
CA GLU A 97 -20.09 -6.49 1.81
C GLU A 97 -19.06 -7.37 2.52
N PRO A 98 -18.87 -7.20 3.84
CA PRO A 98 -17.92 -7.97 4.62
C PRO A 98 -18.07 -9.47 4.56
N GLU A 99 -19.32 -9.99 4.54
CA GLU A 99 -19.63 -11.41 4.44
C GLU A 99 -19.16 -12.00 3.10
N ASP A 100 -19.32 -11.23 2.03
CA ASP A 100 -18.90 -11.63 0.68
C ASP A 100 -17.38 -11.45 0.50
N ILE A 101 -16.81 -10.39 1.09
CA ILE A 101 -15.36 -10.18 1.16
C ILE A 101 -14.70 -11.34 1.91
N GLN A 102 -15.31 -11.86 2.98
CA GLN A 102 -14.81 -13.04 3.70
C GLN A 102 -14.72 -14.26 2.81
N LYS A 103 -15.73 -14.52 1.96
CA LYS A 103 -15.72 -15.64 1.02
C LYS A 103 -14.54 -15.56 0.04
N VAL A 104 -14.15 -14.32 -0.36
CA VAL A 104 -13.05 -14.09 -1.30
C VAL A 104 -11.69 -14.08 -0.58
N LEU A 105 -11.53 -13.25 0.44
CA LEU A 105 -10.22 -13.06 1.11
C LEU A 105 -9.89 -14.20 2.07
N GLY A 106 -10.89 -14.84 2.67
CA GLY A 106 -10.72 -15.94 3.62
C GLY A 106 -10.39 -17.28 2.96
N ASN A 107 -10.68 -17.44 1.68
CA ASN A 107 -10.50 -18.71 0.98
C ASN A 107 -9.06 -18.82 0.41
N PRO A 108 -8.30 -19.87 0.78
CA PRO A 108 -6.93 -20.07 0.30
C PRO A 108 -6.82 -20.39 -1.21
N ARG A 109 -7.95 -20.68 -1.89
CA ARG A 109 -7.99 -20.83 -3.36
C ARG A 109 -7.97 -19.49 -4.10
N HIS A 110 -8.28 -18.37 -3.43
CA HIS A 110 -8.37 -17.02 -4.03
C HIS A 110 -7.17 -16.15 -3.68
N VAL A 111 -5.97 -16.72 -3.56
CA VAL A 111 -4.77 -15.95 -3.18
C VAL A 111 -4.04 -15.29 -4.35
N SER A 112 -4.38 -15.61 -5.60
CA SER A 112 -3.80 -14.96 -6.79
C SER A 112 -4.21 -13.49 -6.87
N LYS A 113 -3.28 -12.62 -7.28
CA LYS A 113 -3.49 -11.16 -7.30
C LYS A 113 -3.80 -10.58 -8.68
N GLY A 114 -3.55 -11.33 -9.73
CA GLY A 114 -3.85 -10.94 -11.10
C GLY A 114 -2.91 -9.89 -11.71
N PHE A 115 -3.23 -9.47 -12.93
CA PHE A 115 -2.32 -8.74 -13.80
C PHE A 115 -1.93 -7.34 -13.29
N LEU A 116 -2.77 -6.66 -12.51
CA LEU A 116 -2.44 -5.33 -11.96
C LEU A 116 -1.17 -5.35 -11.11
N TYR A 117 -0.97 -6.43 -10.36
CA TYR A 117 0.24 -6.59 -9.55
C TYR A 117 1.45 -6.97 -10.39
N ASN A 118 1.25 -7.64 -11.53
CA ASN A 118 2.33 -7.95 -12.47
C ASN A 118 2.94 -6.68 -13.08
N LEU A 119 2.17 -5.59 -13.19
CA LEU A 119 2.68 -4.31 -13.65
C LEU A 119 3.73 -3.70 -12.69
N LEU A 120 3.80 -4.19 -11.45
CA LEU A 120 4.79 -3.77 -10.44
C LEU A 120 6.05 -4.62 -10.46
N HIS A 121 6.10 -5.74 -11.21
CA HIS A 121 7.26 -6.66 -11.23
C HIS A 121 8.55 -5.97 -11.65
N ASN A 122 8.51 -5.04 -12.61
CA ASN A 122 9.71 -4.32 -13.03
C ASN A 122 10.36 -3.50 -11.91
N PHE A 123 9.53 -3.09 -10.94
CA PHE A 123 9.93 -2.22 -9.84
C PHE A 123 10.21 -2.97 -8.53
N LEU A 124 9.41 -4.01 -8.22
CA LEU A 124 9.46 -4.72 -6.94
C LEU A 124 10.01 -6.14 -7.04
N GLY A 125 10.19 -6.65 -8.26
CA GLY A 125 10.43 -8.08 -8.45
C GLY A 125 9.20 -8.92 -8.07
N LYS A 126 9.43 -10.17 -7.65
CA LYS A 126 8.39 -11.15 -7.33
C LYS A 126 8.34 -11.50 -5.84
N GLY A 127 8.40 -10.48 -4.97
CA GLY A 127 8.24 -10.66 -3.52
C GLY A 127 6.79 -10.90 -3.10
N LEU A 128 6.53 -10.96 -1.79
CA LEU A 128 5.23 -11.29 -1.16
C LEU A 128 4.04 -10.45 -1.68
N LEU A 129 4.28 -9.22 -2.15
CA LEU A 129 3.22 -8.39 -2.67
C LEU A 129 2.76 -8.84 -4.06
N THR A 130 3.67 -9.22 -4.94
CA THR A 130 3.47 -9.37 -6.38
C THR A 130 3.57 -10.81 -6.88
N SER A 131 4.11 -11.74 -6.08
CA SER A 131 4.33 -13.14 -6.45
C SER A 131 3.02 -13.89 -6.73
N ASP A 132 3.11 -14.93 -7.55
CA ASP A 132 2.05 -15.92 -7.77
C ASP A 132 1.70 -16.69 -6.48
N SER A 133 0.70 -17.56 -6.57
CA SER A 133 0.15 -18.23 -5.40
C SER A 133 1.13 -19.19 -4.73
N GLU A 134 1.92 -19.93 -5.50
CA GLU A 134 2.83 -20.96 -4.97
C GLU A 134 4.08 -20.31 -4.37
N THR A 135 4.70 -19.39 -5.09
CA THR A 135 5.84 -18.59 -4.59
C THR A 135 5.45 -17.85 -3.32
N TRP A 136 4.27 -17.21 -3.31
CA TRP A 136 3.77 -16.52 -2.13
C TRP A 136 3.62 -17.43 -0.91
N LYS A 137 3.05 -18.65 -1.07
CA LYS A 137 2.88 -19.59 0.05
C LYS A 137 4.24 -19.97 0.66
N SER A 138 5.22 -20.29 -0.18
CA SER A 138 6.59 -20.63 0.25
C SER A 138 7.23 -19.44 0.98
N HIS A 139 7.30 -18.26 0.35
CA HIS A 139 7.93 -17.08 0.92
C HIS A 139 7.24 -16.63 2.21
N ARG A 140 5.88 -16.66 2.25
CA ARG A 140 5.12 -16.32 3.46
C ARG A 140 5.51 -17.20 4.65
N LYS A 141 5.62 -18.53 4.43
CA LYS A 141 6.02 -19.50 5.45
C LYS A 141 7.44 -19.23 5.96
N ILE A 142 8.38 -18.94 5.05
CA ILE A 142 9.79 -18.67 5.36
C ILE A 142 9.94 -17.37 6.15
N ILE A 143 9.24 -16.32 5.77
CA ILE A 143 9.45 -14.96 6.29
C ILE A 143 8.63 -14.68 7.55
N GLN A 144 7.47 -15.32 7.73
CA GLN A 144 6.55 -15.05 8.83
C GLN A 144 7.17 -15.10 10.23
N PRO A 145 8.13 -15.99 10.57
CA PRO A 145 8.78 -16.01 11.87
C PRO A 145 9.49 -14.69 12.25
N ALA A 146 10.01 -13.95 11.27
CA ALA A 146 10.65 -12.64 11.50
C ALA A 146 9.68 -11.56 12.03
N PHE A 147 8.35 -11.78 11.91
CA PHE A 147 7.31 -10.87 12.40
C PHE A 147 6.63 -11.34 13.69
N HIS A 148 7.23 -12.31 14.40
CA HIS A 148 6.79 -12.65 15.75
C HIS A 148 7.16 -11.56 16.75
N LEU A 149 6.31 -11.34 17.77
CA LEU A 149 6.45 -10.24 18.73
C LEU A 149 7.81 -10.20 19.43
N ASN A 150 8.39 -11.37 19.75
CA ASN A 150 9.70 -11.45 20.40
C ASN A 150 10.84 -10.95 19.48
N VAL A 151 10.65 -11.01 18.15
CA VAL A 151 11.58 -10.44 17.19
C VAL A 151 11.33 -8.94 17.03
N LEU A 152 10.05 -8.54 16.98
CA LEU A 152 9.66 -7.15 16.83
C LEU A 152 10.06 -6.29 18.05
N ASP A 153 10.10 -6.87 19.24
CA ASP A 153 10.57 -6.20 20.46
C ASP A 153 11.98 -5.60 20.28
N LYS A 154 12.86 -6.32 19.57
CA LYS A 154 14.22 -5.85 19.27
C LYS A 154 14.27 -4.62 18.36
N PHE A 155 13.22 -4.35 17.62
CA PHE A 155 13.14 -3.20 16.71
C PHE A 155 12.59 -1.93 17.37
N ILE A 156 12.00 -2.04 18.57
CA ILE A 156 11.41 -0.88 19.29
C ILE A 156 12.44 0.22 19.53
N GLU A 157 13.69 -0.14 19.83
CA GLU A 157 14.74 0.86 19.98
C GLU A 157 15.02 1.62 18.67
N SER A 158 14.92 0.96 17.51
CA SER A 158 15.05 1.63 16.22
C SER A 158 13.91 2.60 15.98
N PHE A 159 12.66 2.20 16.34
CA PHE A 159 11.50 3.08 16.28
C PHE A 159 11.67 4.30 17.17
N ASN A 160 12.08 4.09 18.41
CA ASN A 160 12.28 5.15 19.39
C ASN A 160 13.39 6.13 18.98
N HIS A 161 14.48 5.62 18.41
CA HIS A 161 15.58 6.47 17.94
C HIS A 161 15.12 7.40 16.80
N SER A 162 14.45 6.85 15.77
CA SER A 162 13.95 7.65 14.65
C SER A 162 12.83 8.61 15.11
N ALA A 163 12.04 8.21 16.11
CA ALA A 163 11.04 9.09 16.73
C ALA A 163 11.68 10.30 17.43
N ARG A 164 12.81 10.13 18.16
CA ARG A 164 13.54 11.25 18.78
C ARG A 164 13.99 12.25 17.74
N LYS A 165 14.63 11.80 16.66
CA LYS A 165 15.05 12.68 15.55
C LYS A 165 13.89 13.43 14.89
N LEU A 166 12.72 12.74 14.75
CA LEU A 166 11.54 13.40 14.22
C LEU A 166 11.06 14.52 15.16
N VAL A 167 11.05 14.30 16.47
CA VAL A 167 10.69 15.30 17.48
C VAL A 167 11.66 16.48 17.41
N GLU A 168 12.98 16.24 17.38
CA GLU A 168 13.99 17.28 17.22
C GLU A 168 13.74 18.14 15.95
N SER A 169 13.43 17.47 14.84
CA SER A 169 13.10 18.15 13.58
C SER A 169 11.79 18.94 13.68
N PHE A 170 10.83 18.47 14.45
CA PHE A 170 9.55 19.16 14.68
C PHE A 170 9.74 20.39 15.58
N LEU A 171 10.54 20.28 16.64
CA LEU A 171 10.80 21.39 17.56
C LEU A 171 11.64 22.51 16.91
N SER A 172 12.43 22.19 15.88
CA SER A 172 13.17 23.18 15.09
C SER A 172 12.36 23.76 13.92
N ALA A 173 11.12 23.25 13.71
CA ALA A 173 10.29 23.68 12.59
C ALA A 173 9.45 24.93 12.94
N GLY A 174 9.03 25.66 11.91
CA GLY A 174 8.18 26.85 12.08
C GLY A 174 6.69 26.51 12.21
N ASP A 175 5.87 27.55 12.39
CA ASP A 175 4.42 27.48 12.63
C ASP A 175 3.59 26.81 11.49
N CYS A 176 4.16 26.66 10.30
CA CYS A 176 3.52 26.02 9.16
C CYS A 176 4.43 24.96 8.56
N THR A 177 4.47 23.78 9.20
CA THR A 177 5.38 22.73 8.82
C THR A 177 4.72 21.67 7.94
N ASN A 178 5.34 21.39 6.78
CA ASN A 178 4.95 20.23 5.97
C ASN A 178 5.56 18.96 6.55
N ILE A 179 4.80 18.28 7.38
CA ILE A 179 5.26 17.08 8.10
C ILE A 179 5.46 15.85 7.21
N THR A 180 4.90 15.85 5.99
CA THR A 180 4.94 14.67 5.11
C THR A 180 6.36 14.21 4.81
N TYR A 181 7.29 15.15 4.61
CA TYR A 181 8.67 14.79 4.31
C TYR A 181 9.40 14.28 5.55
N LEU A 182 9.27 14.97 6.68
CA LEU A 182 9.93 14.61 7.94
C LEU A 182 9.48 13.23 8.43
N VAL A 183 8.17 12.95 8.35
CA VAL A 183 7.62 11.62 8.69
C VAL A 183 8.12 10.55 7.73
N ASN A 184 8.18 10.82 6.42
CA ASN A 184 8.71 9.84 5.46
C ASN A 184 10.20 9.55 5.69
N ASP A 185 10.99 10.54 6.10
CA ASP A 185 12.40 10.37 6.43
C ASP A 185 12.57 9.51 7.67
N CYS A 186 11.76 9.76 8.71
CA CYS A 186 11.73 8.96 9.92
C CYS A 186 11.41 7.48 9.62
N VAL A 187 10.34 7.21 8.89
CA VAL A 187 9.93 5.84 8.51
C VAL A 187 10.98 5.17 7.62
N TYR A 188 11.62 5.93 6.72
CA TYR A 188 12.70 5.40 5.89
C TYR A 188 13.90 4.96 6.73
N GLU A 189 14.32 5.75 7.72
CA GLU A 189 15.40 5.38 8.64
C GLU A 189 15.08 4.07 9.40
N VAL A 190 13.85 3.95 9.91
CA VAL A 190 13.38 2.71 10.57
C VAL A 190 13.52 1.50 9.64
N LEU A 191 13.01 1.61 8.41
CA LEU A 191 13.04 0.49 7.46
C LEU A 191 14.46 0.16 7.00
N ASN A 192 15.29 1.16 6.79
CA ASN A 192 16.68 0.96 6.38
C ASN A 192 17.48 0.20 7.46
N GLU A 193 17.24 0.49 8.74
CA GLU A 193 17.85 -0.23 9.86
C GLU A 193 17.24 -1.63 10.03
N THR A 194 15.92 -1.76 10.01
CA THR A 194 15.23 -3.01 10.38
C THR A 194 15.11 -3.99 9.22
N ILE A 195 14.96 -3.54 8.00
CA ILE A 195 14.81 -4.39 6.81
C ILE A 195 16.17 -4.68 6.17
N ILE A 196 16.95 -3.64 5.85
CA ILE A 196 18.24 -3.80 5.15
C ILE A 196 19.38 -4.09 6.13
N GLY A 197 19.36 -3.50 7.33
CA GLY A 197 20.42 -3.64 8.33
C GLY A 197 21.58 -2.68 8.08
N ASN A 198 21.35 -1.57 7.40
CA ASN A 198 22.37 -0.52 7.26
C ASN A 198 22.50 0.23 8.58
N GLU A 199 23.73 0.40 9.02
CA GLU A 199 24.01 1.26 10.15
C GLU A 199 23.67 2.72 9.81
N ARG A 200 23.31 3.46 10.85
CA ARG A 200 22.84 4.85 10.80
C ARG A 200 23.89 5.77 10.18
N GLN A 201 23.88 5.94 8.87
CA GLN A 201 24.70 6.96 8.21
C GLN A 201 23.87 8.23 8.03
N PRO A 202 24.28 9.36 8.63
CA PRO A 202 23.68 10.66 8.33
C PRO A 202 23.89 10.98 6.85
N GLY A 203 22.81 11.16 6.10
CA GLY A 203 22.90 11.75 4.77
C GLY A 203 22.72 10.87 3.56
N SER A 204 22.20 9.65 3.67
CA SER A 204 21.80 8.89 2.46
C SER A 204 20.57 9.53 1.80
N LYS A 205 20.78 10.67 1.15
CA LYS A 205 19.75 11.46 0.43
C LYS A 205 19.12 10.74 -0.76
N LEU A 206 19.60 9.53 -1.12
CA LEU A 206 19.23 8.87 -2.38
C LEU A 206 17.77 8.44 -2.46
N LEU A 207 17.10 8.20 -1.32
CA LEU A 207 15.74 7.64 -1.30
C LEU A 207 14.66 8.62 -0.84
N ASN A 208 15.05 9.77 -0.28
CA ASN A 208 14.12 10.79 0.23
C ASN A 208 13.85 11.97 -0.73
N SER A 209 14.55 12.04 -1.86
CA SER A 209 14.35 13.10 -2.83
C SER A 209 13.00 12.96 -3.58
N LYS A 210 12.61 14.03 -4.29
CA LYS A 210 11.47 13.96 -5.24
C LYS A 210 11.62 12.80 -6.24
N ASP A 211 12.84 12.31 -6.42
CA ASP A 211 13.24 11.22 -7.31
C ASP A 211 13.38 9.86 -6.62
N SER A 212 12.85 9.72 -5.38
CA SER A 212 12.85 8.42 -4.69
C SER A 212 12.31 7.31 -5.59
N PRO A 213 13.02 6.15 -5.71
CA PRO A 213 12.57 5.01 -6.50
C PRO A 213 11.15 4.61 -6.17
N PHE A 214 10.82 4.55 -4.89
CA PHE A 214 9.51 4.13 -4.41
C PHE A 214 8.39 5.10 -4.81
N ARG A 215 8.68 6.40 -4.86
CA ARG A 215 7.73 7.39 -5.33
C ARG A 215 7.49 7.30 -6.84
N GLN A 216 8.52 7.02 -7.60
CA GLN A 216 8.43 6.91 -9.07
C GLN A 216 7.69 5.63 -9.48
N GLY A 217 7.99 4.48 -8.86
CA GLY A 217 7.31 3.21 -9.16
C GLY A 217 5.79 3.26 -8.93
N GLN A 218 5.32 4.03 -7.95
CA GLN A 218 3.88 4.23 -7.73
C GLN A 218 3.22 5.09 -8.81
N ILE A 219 3.94 6.05 -9.37
CA ILE A 219 3.45 6.88 -10.47
C ILE A 219 3.38 6.03 -11.75
N SER A 220 4.33 5.12 -11.94
CA SER A 220 4.43 4.29 -13.13
C SER A 220 3.21 3.42 -13.35
N LEU A 221 2.65 2.83 -12.29
CA LEU A 221 1.44 2.01 -12.40
C LEU A 221 0.27 2.79 -13.02
N PHE A 222 -0.02 3.99 -12.50
CA PHE A 222 -1.11 4.81 -13.03
C PHE A 222 -0.79 5.37 -14.42
N TYR A 223 0.46 5.67 -14.69
CA TYR A 223 0.91 6.07 -16.02
C TYR A 223 0.69 4.95 -17.04
N ARG A 224 1.01 3.70 -16.70
CA ARG A 224 0.75 2.52 -17.53
C ARG A 224 -0.74 2.28 -17.75
N LEU A 225 -1.55 2.40 -16.70
CA LEU A 225 -3.00 2.25 -16.80
C LEU A 225 -3.66 3.35 -17.64
N SER A 226 -3.10 4.57 -17.66
CA SER A 226 -3.61 5.68 -18.46
C SER A 226 -3.22 5.60 -19.94
N HIS A 227 -2.26 4.73 -20.29
CA HIS A 227 -1.77 4.52 -21.65
C HIS A 227 -1.82 3.02 -21.97
N PRO A 228 -2.93 2.50 -22.50
CA PRO A 228 -3.17 1.06 -22.64
C PRO A 228 -2.04 0.28 -23.32
N TRP A 229 -1.34 0.90 -24.27
CA TRP A 229 -0.18 0.29 -24.96
C TRP A 229 1.05 0.10 -24.04
N LEU A 230 1.15 0.87 -22.95
CA LEU A 230 2.22 0.75 -21.97
C LEU A 230 2.00 -0.40 -20.96
N ILE A 231 0.86 -1.07 -21.00
CA ILE A 231 0.63 -2.33 -20.28
C ILE A 231 1.63 -3.38 -20.78
N PHE A 232 1.98 -3.36 -22.05
CA PHE A 232 3.03 -4.22 -22.62
C PHE A 232 4.41 -3.72 -22.22
N ASN A 233 5.17 -4.54 -21.51
CA ASN A 233 6.51 -4.20 -20.99
C ASN A 233 7.48 -3.74 -22.09
N TYR A 234 7.35 -4.28 -23.32
CA TYR A 234 8.19 -3.91 -24.46
C TYR A 234 8.11 -2.41 -24.78
N PHE A 235 6.90 -1.82 -24.82
CA PHE A 235 6.72 -0.40 -25.06
C PHE A 235 7.07 0.43 -23.82
N TYR A 236 6.69 -0.06 -22.64
CA TYR A 236 6.93 0.64 -21.39
C TYR A 236 8.43 0.86 -21.11
N LYS A 237 9.25 -0.18 -21.27
CA LYS A 237 10.71 -0.09 -21.03
C LYS A 237 11.42 0.91 -21.95
N LYS A 238 10.84 1.25 -23.09
CA LYS A 238 11.37 2.30 -23.99
C LYS A 238 11.05 3.72 -23.55
N THR A 239 10.09 3.91 -22.64
CA THR A 239 9.77 5.23 -22.09
C THR A 239 10.82 5.69 -21.07
N GLU A 240 10.92 7.02 -20.90
CA GLU A 240 11.80 7.58 -19.85
C GLU A 240 11.43 7.09 -18.45
N MET A 241 10.13 6.84 -18.20
CA MET A 241 9.67 6.30 -16.92
C MET A 241 10.12 4.86 -16.71
N GLY A 242 10.05 4.03 -17.75
CA GLY A 242 10.53 2.65 -17.69
C GLY A 242 12.05 2.57 -17.45
N LYS A 243 12.84 3.40 -18.17
CA LYS A 243 14.29 3.48 -17.98
C LYS A 243 14.67 3.95 -16.56
N ARG A 244 13.91 4.92 -16.00
CA ARG A 244 14.12 5.37 -14.61
C ARG A 244 13.80 4.26 -13.61
N GLU A 245 12.72 3.52 -13.84
CA GLU A 245 12.32 2.39 -13.00
C GLU A 245 13.40 1.31 -12.98
N ASP A 246 13.92 0.91 -14.14
CA ASP A 246 15.03 -0.05 -14.26
C ASP A 246 16.28 0.44 -13.49
N LYS A 247 16.68 1.71 -13.67
CA LYS A 247 17.82 2.31 -12.96
C LYS A 247 17.65 2.29 -11.44
N HIS A 248 16.43 2.55 -10.96
CA HIS A 248 16.13 2.51 -9.53
C HIS A 248 16.14 1.11 -8.96
N TYR A 249 15.62 0.13 -9.71
CA TYR A 249 15.69 -1.27 -9.32
C TYR A 249 17.14 -1.75 -9.23
N GLU A 250 17.97 -1.41 -10.22
CA GLU A 250 19.42 -1.75 -10.21
C GLU A 250 20.14 -1.16 -9.00
N ALA A 251 19.83 0.08 -8.62
CA ALA A 251 20.43 0.73 -7.45
C ALA A 251 20.07 -0.01 -6.14
N LEU A 252 18.79 -0.37 -5.97
CA LEU A 252 18.32 -1.16 -4.83
C LEU A 252 18.92 -2.57 -4.82
N PHE A 253 18.95 -3.22 -6.00
CA PHE A 253 19.57 -4.52 -6.19
C PHE A 253 21.02 -4.52 -5.72
N LYS A 254 21.80 -3.53 -6.19
CA LYS A 254 23.22 -3.38 -5.82
C LYS A 254 23.39 -3.18 -4.31
N ALA A 255 22.56 -2.32 -3.70
CA ALA A 255 22.62 -2.08 -2.26
C ALA A 255 22.32 -3.36 -1.44
N CYS A 256 21.25 -4.08 -1.78
CA CYS A 256 20.90 -5.33 -1.12
C CYS A 256 21.99 -6.40 -1.33
N LYS A 257 22.52 -6.52 -2.56
CA LYS A 257 23.58 -7.50 -2.87
C LYS A 257 24.87 -7.23 -2.10
N ASN A 258 25.28 -5.99 -1.97
CA ASN A 258 26.44 -5.61 -1.15
C ASN A 258 26.22 -6.05 0.30
N LYS A 259 25.06 -5.77 0.85
CA LYS A 259 24.71 -6.14 2.23
C LYS A 259 24.66 -7.66 2.45
N ILE A 260 24.14 -8.41 1.48
CA ILE A 260 24.16 -9.88 1.50
C ILE A 260 25.62 -10.39 1.55
N ASN A 261 26.51 -9.81 0.74
CA ASN A 261 27.93 -10.21 0.72
C ASN A 261 28.64 -9.89 2.04
N GLU A 262 28.36 -8.72 2.64
CA GLU A 262 28.85 -8.36 3.99
C GLU A 262 28.38 -9.38 5.05
N THR A 263 27.10 -9.79 5.00
CA THR A 263 26.52 -10.74 5.95
C THR A 263 27.10 -12.15 5.82
N LYS A 264 27.61 -12.54 4.65
CA LYS A 264 28.24 -13.85 4.41
C LYS A 264 29.69 -13.92 4.89
N GLN A 265 30.36 -12.79 5.11
CA GLN A 265 31.71 -12.78 5.64
C GLN A 265 31.71 -13.20 7.13
N PRO A 266 32.61 -14.07 7.58
CA PRO A 266 32.71 -14.41 8.98
C PRO A 266 33.08 -13.15 9.76
N ASN A 267 32.12 -12.58 10.47
CA ASN A 267 32.41 -11.53 11.44
C ASN A 267 33.01 -12.20 12.67
N ASP A 268 34.19 -11.77 13.06
CA ASP A 268 34.76 -12.04 14.39
C ASP A 268 33.73 -11.76 15.48
N ASP A 269 33.67 -12.61 16.49
CA ASP A 269 32.71 -12.75 17.59
C ASP A 269 32.38 -11.48 18.42
N LYS A 270 32.67 -10.29 17.92
CA LYS A 270 32.59 -9.05 18.69
C LYS A 270 31.19 -8.44 18.86
N ASN A 271 30.13 -9.04 18.28
CA ASN A 271 28.79 -8.41 18.33
C ASN A 271 27.64 -9.39 18.62
N LYS A 272 27.69 -10.10 19.74
CA LYS A 272 26.58 -10.98 20.21
C LYS A 272 25.25 -10.23 20.44
N ASN A 273 25.27 -8.89 20.52
CA ASN A 273 24.09 -8.03 20.75
C ASN A 273 23.61 -7.29 19.50
N LYS A 274 24.15 -7.55 18.32
CA LYS A 274 23.70 -6.87 17.08
C LYS A 274 22.28 -7.31 16.71
N LYS A 275 21.39 -6.32 16.50
CA LYS A 275 20.02 -6.54 16.02
C LYS A 275 20.09 -7.19 14.63
N THR A 276 19.41 -8.31 14.44
CA THR A 276 19.34 -9.01 13.16
C THR A 276 18.28 -8.36 12.29
N SER A 277 18.66 -7.74 11.19
CA SER A 277 17.72 -7.19 10.20
C SER A 277 16.94 -8.30 9.49
N LEU A 278 15.86 -7.93 8.77
CA LEU A 278 15.09 -8.89 7.98
C LEU A 278 15.96 -9.52 6.88
N LEU A 279 16.80 -8.73 6.20
CA LEU A 279 17.75 -9.22 5.20
C LEU A 279 18.69 -10.26 5.80
N GLU A 280 19.34 -9.97 6.93
CA GLU A 280 20.24 -10.89 7.62
C GLU A 280 19.50 -12.16 8.06
N PHE A 281 18.26 -12.05 8.54
CA PHE A 281 17.43 -13.22 8.84
C PHE A 281 17.20 -14.08 7.59
N MET A 282 16.83 -13.47 6.45
CA MET A 282 16.60 -14.20 5.20
C MET A 282 17.87 -14.86 4.66
N VAL A 283 19.02 -14.20 4.80
CA VAL A 283 20.34 -14.80 4.42
C VAL A 283 20.65 -16.03 5.27
N LYS A 284 20.42 -15.95 6.58
CA LYS A 284 20.65 -17.10 7.49
C LYS A 284 19.72 -18.26 7.20
N ILE A 285 18.44 -18.01 6.98
CA ILE A 285 17.44 -19.07 6.76
C ILE A 285 17.57 -19.73 5.38
N LYS A 286 18.24 -19.08 4.42
CA LYS A 286 18.50 -19.63 3.09
C LYS A 286 19.23 -20.97 3.13
N SER A 287 20.09 -21.23 4.12
CA SER A 287 20.76 -22.52 4.30
C SER A 287 19.76 -23.65 4.59
N THR A 288 18.62 -23.35 5.21
CA THR A 288 17.55 -24.31 5.52
C THR A 288 16.57 -24.47 4.36
N TYR A 289 16.43 -23.46 3.50
CA TYR A 289 15.52 -23.43 2.35
C TYR A 289 16.30 -23.10 1.07
N PRO A 290 16.96 -24.11 0.43
CA PRO A 290 17.81 -23.90 -0.75
C PRO A 290 17.06 -23.32 -1.96
N GLU A 291 15.73 -23.58 -2.05
CA GLU A 291 14.85 -23.06 -3.08
C GLU A 291 14.63 -21.52 -2.96
N PHE A 292 14.91 -20.92 -1.79
CA PHE A 292 14.83 -19.49 -1.55
C PHE A 292 16.13 -18.82 -2.03
N ARG A 293 16.10 -18.28 -3.24
CA ARG A 293 17.27 -17.75 -3.94
C ARG A 293 17.67 -16.36 -3.42
N GLU A 294 18.88 -15.94 -3.76
CA GLU A 294 19.36 -14.59 -3.44
C GLU A 294 18.52 -13.50 -4.09
N GLN A 295 18.03 -13.75 -5.32
CA GLN A 295 17.11 -12.84 -6.00
C GLN A 295 15.80 -12.69 -5.21
N ASP A 296 15.30 -13.77 -4.62
CA ASP A 296 14.06 -13.74 -3.84
C ASP A 296 14.24 -12.88 -2.58
N ILE A 297 15.42 -12.92 -1.93
CA ILE A 297 15.76 -12.04 -0.79
C ILE A 297 15.72 -10.56 -1.22
N ILE A 298 16.29 -10.24 -2.36
CA ILE A 298 16.32 -8.86 -2.88
C ILE A 298 14.91 -8.38 -3.20
N ASP A 299 14.10 -9.19 -3.88
CA ASP A 299 12.72 -8.87 -4.23
C ASP A 299 11.86 -8.66 -2.97
N GLU A 300 12.09 -9.44 -1.91
CA GLU A 300 11.44 -9.24 -0.63
C GLU A 300 11.88 -7.95 0.05
N CYS A 301 13.17 -7.63 0.06
CA CYS A 301 13.66 -6.35 0.60
C CYS A 301 13.02 -5.16 -0.14
N CYS A 302 12.97 -5.18 -1.47
CA CYS A 302 12.29 -4.15 -2.27
C CYS A 302 10.80 -4.04 -1.91
N THR A 303 10.14 -5.19 -1.75
CA THR A 303 8.72 -5.25 -1.35
C THR A 303 8.50 -4.62 0.03
N PHE A 304 9.29 -4.99 1.04
CA PHE A 304 9.14 -4.47 2.41
C PHE A 304 9.49 -2.99 2.52
N MET A 305 10.52 -2.52 1.82
CA MET A 305 10.89 -1.10 1.79
C MET A 305 9.76 -0.25 1.20
N LEU A 306 9.16 -0.68 0.06
CA LEU A 306 8.03 0.05 -0.52
C LEU A 306 6.80 0.01 0.38
N ALA A 307 6.40 -1.20 0.79
CA ALA A 307 5.16 -1.42 1.51
C ALA A 307 5.15 -0.68 2.86
N GLY A 308 6.28 -0.72 3.58
CA GLY A 308 6.43 -0.06 4.88
C GLY A 308 6.49 1.46 4.73
N GLN A 309 7.38 1.98 3.89
CA GLN A 309 7.58 3.42 3.79
C GLN A 309 6.30 4.18 3.41
N ASP A 310 5.58 3.69 2.42
CA ASP A 310 4.46 4.44 1.88
C ASP A 310 3.21 4.36 2.74
N SER A 311 2.89 3.17 3.24
CA SER A 311 1.68 2.98 4.02
C SER A 311 1.81 3.56 5.43
N VAL A 312 2.91 3.28 6.12
CA VAL A 312 3.15 3.75 7.49
C VAL A 312 3.37 5.26 7.51
N GLY A 313 4.23 5.79 6.63
CA GLY A 313 4.48 7.24 6.56
C GLY A 313 3.23 8.06 6.25
N SER A 314 2.39 7.58 5.31
CA SER A 314 1.11 8.22 5.01
C SER A 314 0.14 8.17 6.20
N THR A 315 0.09 7.03 6.90
CA THR A 315 -0.78 6.85 8.07
C THR A 315 -0.34 7.72 9.24
N ILE A 316 0.96 7.76 9.58
CA ILE A 316 1.48 8.62 10.66
C ILE A 316 1.17 10.09 10.36
N ALA A 317 1.51 10.57 9.16
CA ALA A 317 1.28 11.97 8.80
C ALA A 317 -0.22 12.34 8.86
N MET A 318 -1.10 11.44 8.40
CA MET A 318 -2.54 11.65 8.50
C MET A 318 -3.02 11.61 9.97
N THR A 319 -2.49 10.70 10.79
CA THR A 319 -2.85 10.59 12.21
C THR A 319 -2.46 11.84 12.98
N LEU A 320 -1.26 12.39 12.73
CA LEU A 320 -0.83 13.66 13.34
C LEU A 320 -1.72 14.84 12.91
N PHE A 321 -2.14 14.89 11.64
CA PHE A 321 -3.12 15.85 11.17
C PHE A 321 -4.47 15.70 11.86
N MET A 322 -4.95 14.46 12.06
CA MET A 322 -6.20 14.21 12.76
C MET A 322 -6.10 14.61 14.23
N PHE A 323 -4.97 14.45 14.90
CA PHE A 323 -4.75 14.98 16.24
C PHE A 323 -4.84 16.52 16.29
N ALA A 324 -4.28 17.22 15.32
CA ALA A 324 -4.42 18.66 15.20
C ALA A 324 -5.89 19.09 14.99
N LYS A 325 -6.67 18.25 14.27
CA LYS A 325 -8.09 18.51 14.00
C LYS A 325 -9.03 18.16 15.15
N TYR A 326 -8.63 17.21 16.01
CA TYR A 326 -9.44 16.72 17.13
C TYR A 326 -8.70 16.88 18.47
N PRO A 327 -8.58 18.13 19.00
CA PRO A 327 -7.80 18.43 20.22
C PRO A 327 -8.25 17.64 21.45
N ARG A 328 -9.55 17.34 21.57
CA ARG A 328 -10.08 16.51 22.67
C ARG A 328 -9.40 15.13 22.69
N TRP A 329 -9.29 14.46 21.56
CA TRP A 329 -8.65 13.16 21.45
C TRP A 329 -7.13 13.23 21.63
N GLN A 330 -6.53 14.34 21.20
CA GLN A 330 -5.12 14.60 21.49
C GLN A 330 -4.86 14.62 23.01
N ASN A 331 -5.72 15.30 23.77
CA ASN A 331 -5.61 15.36 25.24
C ASN A 331 -5.84 13.99 25.88
N ILE A 332 -6.88 13.25 25.48
CA ILE A 332 -7.14 11.88 25.97
C ILE A 332 -5.91 10.98 25.80
N CYS A 333 -5.28 11.03 24.62
CA CYS A 333 -4.07 10.23 24.36
C CYS A 333 -2.85 10.71 25.17
N VAL A 334 -2.73 12.01 25.42
CA VAL A 334 -1.67 12.57 26.28
C VAL A 334 -1.87 12.16 27.74
N GLU A 335 -3.12 12.18 28.24
CA GLU A 335 -3.47 11.69 29.58
C GLU A 335 -3.13 10.20 29.73
N GLU A 336 -3.51 9.35 28.74
CA GLU A 336 -3.10 7.94 28.70
C GLU A 336 -1.57 7.78 28.80
N MET A 337 -0.80 8.61 28.10
CA MET A 337 0.66 8.57 28.19
C MET A 337 1.18 9.03 29.53
N ASN A 338 0.58 10.04 30.15
CA ASN A 338 0.95 10.49 31.50
C ASN A 338 0.67 9.39 32.55
N GLU A 339 -0.40 8.61 32.40
CA GLU A 339 -0.67 7.46 33.26
C GLU A 339 0.38 6.35 33.08
N ILE A 340 0.85 6.10 31.85
CA ILE A 340 1.84 5.05 31.55
C ILE A 340 3.25 5.46 31.97
N PHE A 341 3.65 6.70 31.75
CA PHE A 341 5.02 7.15 31.94
C PHE A 341 5.24 7.97 33.22
N GLY A 342 4.18 8.57 33.78
CA GLY A 342 4.34 9.57 34.85
C GLY A 342 5.27 10.71 34.41
N ASN A 343 6.23 11.03 35.25
CA ASN A 343 7.26 12.03 34.95
C ASN A 343 8.52 11.44 34.25
N ASP A 344 8.51 10.14 33.92
CA ASP A 344 9.66 9.48 33.30
C ASP A 344 9.77 9.86 31.80
N SER A 345 10.93 10.38 31.42
CA SER A 345 11.23 10.77 30.04
C SER A 345 11.68 9.62 29.13
N ARG A 346 11.75 8.38 29.69
CA ARG A 346 12.19 7.19 28.97
C ARG A 346 11.40 6.95 27.67
N ASP A 347 12.01 6.19 26.80
CA ASP A 347 11.36 5.69 25.60
C ASP A 347 10.35 4.56 25.92
N PRO A 348 9.32 4.37 25.09
CA PRO A 348 8.35 3.29 25.26
C PRO A 348 8.98 1.91 25.06
N THR A 349 8.60 0.97 25.90
CA THR A 349 8.84 -0.45 25.76
C THR A 349 7.69 -1.13 25.00
N LEU A 350 7.85 -2.42 24.66
CA LEU A 350 6.76 -3.21 24.07
C LEU A 350 5.50 -3.22 24.95
N LYS A 351 5.68 -3.27 26.28
CA LYS A 351 4.56 -3.24 27.22
C LYS A 351 3.82 -1.91 27.13
N ASP A 352 4.54 -0.79 27.21
CA ASP A 352 3.94 0.54 27.13
C ASP A 352 3.15 0.73 25.82
N LEU A 353 3.74 0.32 24.68
CA LEU A 353 3.08 0.38 23.38
C LEU A 353 1.81 -0.48 23.31
N ARG A 354 1.73 -1.58 24.04
CA ARG A 354 0.52 -2.40 24.14
C ARG A 354 -0.54 -1.76 25.03
N ASP A 355 -0.13 -1.03 26.06
CA ASP A 355 -1.03 -0.41 27.03
C ASP A 355 -1.67 0.89 26.49
N MET A 356 -1.12 1.53 25.45
CA MET A 356 -1.69 2.69 24.76
C MET A 356 -2.94 2.30 23.94
N LYS A 357 -4.11 2.18 24.58
CA LYS A 357 -5.36 1.73 23.95
C LYS A 357 -6.07 2.84 23.20
N ASN A 358 -6.14 4.03 23.79
CA ASN A 358 -6.76 5.21 23.19
C ASN A 358 -6.00 5.62 21.92
N LEU A 359 -4.66 5.61 21.98
CA LEU A 359 -3.82 5.85 20.82
C LEU A 359 -4.08 4.82 19.70
N GLU A 360 -4.26 3.54 20.05
CA GLU A 360 -4.56 2.50 19.08
C GLU A 360 -5.93 2.70 18.42
N MET A 361 -6.96 3.05 19.20
CA MET A 361 -8.30 3.36 18.70
C MET A 361 -8.24 4.54 17.72
N PHE A 362 -7.50 5.59 18.07
CA PHE A 362 -7.32 6.77 17.21
C PHE A 362 -6.62 6.45 15.88
N ILE A 363 -5.54 5.66 15.93
CA ILE A 363 -4.83 5.21 14.72
C ILE A 363 -5.75 4.35 13.84
N LYS A 364 -6.50 3.42 14.44
CA LYS A 364 -7.43 2.55 13.71
C LYS A 364 -8.55 3.36 13.02
N GLU A 365 -9.09 4.36 13.71
CA GLU A 365 -10.11 5.23 13.15
C GLU A 365 -9.57 6.10 12.02
N THR A 366 -8.33 6.59 12.16
CA THR A 366 -7.65 7.29 11.06
C THR A 366 -7.53 6.38 9.84
N MET A 367 -7.11 5.12 10.01
CA MET A 367 -7.01 4.16 8.92
C MET A 367 -8.37 3.72 8.36
N ARG A 368 -9.46 3.77 9.16
CA ARG A 368 -10.80 3.51 8.67
C ARG A 368 -11.24 4.56 7.66
N LEU A 369 -11.12 5.82 8.02
CA LEU A 369 -11.52 6.93 7.14
C LEU A 369 -10.51 7.24 6.04
N HIS A 370 -9.23 6.99 6.30
CA HIS A 370 -8.12 7.30 5.39
C HIS A 370 -7.21 6.08 5.19
N PRO A 371 -7.74 4.95 4.65
CA PRO A 371 -6.93 3.76 4.41
C PRO A 371 -5.82 4.08 3.42
N SER A 372 -4.58 3.77 3.80
CA SER A 372 -3.41 4.02 2.95
C SER A 372 -3.39 3.13 1.69
N VAL A 373 -4.00 1.94 1.74
CA VAL A 373 -4.15 1.04 0.59
C VAL A 373 -5.59 1.11 0.07
N PRO A 374 -5.81 1.72 -1.12
CA PRO A 374 -7.15 1.99 -1.63
C PRO A 374 -7.85 0.77 -2.24
N LEU A 375 -7.08 -0.22 -2.70
CA LEU A 375 -7.57 -1.34 -3.47
C LEU A 375 -6.95 -2.66 -3.01
N ILE A 376 -7.76 -3.70 -2.89
CA ILE A 376 -7.32 -5.08 -2.66
C ILE A 376 -7.80 -5.92 -3.82
N GLY A 377 -6.89 -6.52 -4.59
CA GLY A 377 -7.22 -7.34 -5.75
C GLY A 377 -7.03 -8.83 -5.49
N ARG A 378 -7.90 -9.65 -6.07
CA ARG A 378 -7.80 -11.13 -6.13
C ARG A 378 -8.28 -11.64 -7.48
N VAL A 379 -7.79 -12.82 -7.85
CA VAL A 379 -8.36 -13.62 -8.95
C VAL A 379 -8.99 -14.85 -8.34
N LEU A 380 -10.22 -15.15 -8.73
CA LEU A 380 -10.95 -16.28 -8.21
C LEU A 380 -10.36 -17.61 -8.71
N GLY A 381 -10.05 -18.53 -7.80
CA GLY A 381 -9.54 -19.85 -8.11
C GLY A 381 -10.63 -20.89 -8.39
N GLU A 382 -11.89 -20.55 -8.08
CA GLU A 382 -13.09 -21.37 -8.31
C GLU A 382 -14.31 -20.45 -8.45
N ASP A 383 -15.45 -21.01 -8.92
CA ASP A 383 -16.73 -20.31 -8.95
C ASP A 383 -17.20 -20.01 -7.53
N ILE A 384 -17.74 -18.82 -7.30
CA ILE A 384 -18.18 -18.39 -5.96
C ILE A 384 -19.57 -17.77 -6.00
N LYS A 385 -20.44 -18.17 -5.06
CA LYS A 385 -21.77 -17.56 -4.89
C LYS A 385 -21.72 -16.34 -3.98
N ILE A 386 -22.06 -15.18 -4.54
CA ILE A 386 -22.14 -13.89 -3.84
C ILE A 386 -23.52 -13.28 -4.08
N GLY A 387 -24.32 -13.19 -3.01
CA GLY A 387 -25.72 -12.80 -3.13
C GLY A 387 -26.46 -13.69 -4.14
N LYS A 388 -27.07 -13.07 -5.16
CA LYS A 388 -27.76 -13.77 -6.26
C LYS A 388 -26.83 -14.18 -7.42
N HIS A 389 -25.57 -13.81 -7.40
CA HIS A 389 -24.63 -13.99 -8.50
C HIS A 389 -23.73 -15.20 -8.26
N ILE A 390 -23.43 -15.97 -9.31
CA ILE A 390 -22.36 -16.95 -9.33
C ILE A 390 -21.23 -16.33 -10.15
N ILE A 391 -20.17 -15.89 -9.47
CA ILE A 391 -19.02 -15.26 -10.11
C ILE A 391 -18.08 -16.36 -10.60
N PRO A 392 -17.76 -16.43 -11.89
CA PRO A 392 -16.94 -17.49 -12.46
C PRO A 392 -15.50 -17.47 -11.94
N LYS A 393 -14.88 -18.66 -11.88
CA LYS A 393 -13.44 -18.85 -11.75
C LYS A 393 -12.69 -17.97 -12.78
N GLY A 394 -11.55 -17.41 -12.38
CA GLY A 394 -10.73 -16.52 -13.21
C GLY A 394 -11.19 -15.06 -13.20
N CYS A 395 -12.37 -14.73 -12.67
CA CYS A 395 -12.76 -13.34 -12.49
C CYS A 395 -11.78 -12.59 -11.58
N SER A 396 -11.41 -11.40 -12.00
CA SER A 396 -10.66 -10.45 -11.17
C SER A 396 -11.64 -9.70 -10.27
N VAL A 397 -11.42 -9.79 -8.96
CA VAL A 397 -12.21 -9.11 -7.93
C VAL A 397 -11.41 -7.99 -7.33
N LEU A 398 -12.06 -6.83 -7.14
CA LEU A 398 -11.53 -5.68 -6.39
C LEU A 398 -12.40 -5.41 -5.17
N ILE A 399 -11.75 -5.02 -4.09
CA ILE A 399 -12.36 -4.60 -2.84
C ILE A 399 -11.85 -3.20 -2.55
N PHE A 400 -12.76 -2.29 -2.20
CA PHE A 400 -12.46 -0.92 -1.82
C PHE A 400 -12.59 -0.75 -0.29
N PRO A 401 -11.49 -0.83 0.48
CA PRO A 401 -11.55 -0.66 1.94
C PRO A 401 -12.27 0.62 2.35
N GLN A 402 -12.02 1.72 1.63
CA GLN A 402 -12.64 3.01 1.94
C GLN A 402 -14.18 2.99 1.85
N SER A 403 -14.76 2.20 0.93
CA SER A 403 -16.22 2.03 0.81
C SER A 403 -16.75 1.09 1.88
N THR A 404 -16.10 -0.07 2.07
CA THR A 404 -16.47 -1.06 3.10
C THR A 404 -16.43 -0.45 4.51
N HIS A 405 -15.43 0.37 4.81
CA HIS A 405 -15.27 1.07 6.09
C HIS A 405 -16.35 2.15 6.35
N ARG A 406 -17.25 2.42 5.39
CA ARG A 406 -18.31 3.43 5.49
C ARG A 406 -19.72 2.84 5.39
N LEU A 407 -19.86 1.54 5.56
CA LEU A 407 -21.17 0.89 5.59
C LEU A 407 -21.87 1.20 6.90
N SER A 408 -23.05 1.80 6.84
CA SER A 408 -23.81 2.30 8.00
C SER A 408 -24.29 1.18 8.93
N HIS A 409 -24.47 -0.03 8.41
CA HIS A 409 -24.84 -1.19 9.21
C HIS A 409 -23.66 -1.82 9.98
N HIS A 410 -22.43 -1.34 9.74
CA HIS A 410 -21.24 -1.75 10.51
C HIS A 410 -20.63 -0.62 11.34
N TYR A 411 -20.90 0.65 10.99
CA TYR A 411 -20.37 1.82 11.68
C TYR A 411 -21.48 2.86 11.89
N LEU A 412 -21.68 3.27 13.13
CA LEU A 412 -22.59 4.36 13.46
C LEU A 412 -21.96 5.68 12.92
N ASN A 413 -22.76 6.51 12.23
CA ASN A 413 -22.26 7.74 11.60
C ASN A 413 -20.96 7.51 10.79
N PRO A 414 -20.97 6.63 9.76
CA PRO A 414 -19.76 6.08 9.16
C PRO A 414 -18.84 7.12 8.50
N HIS A 415 -19.31 8.35 8.26
CA HIS A 415 -18.53 9.45 7.69
C HIS A 415 -17.87 10.34 8.74
N GLU A 416 -18.25 10.21 10.00
CA GLU A 416 -17.66 10.94 11.12
C GLU A 416 -16.45 10.24 11.68
N PHE A 417 -15.51 11.02 12.22
CA PHE A 417 -14.33 10.51 12.90
C PHE A 417 -14.66 10.29 14.37
N ASP A 418 -14.79 9.02 14.75
CA ASP A 418 -15.07 8.62 16.12
C ASP A 418 -14.21 7.39 16.50
N PRO A 419 -13.09 7.58 17.22
CA PRO A 419 -12.25 6.47 17.70
C PRO A 419 -13.01 5.44 18.54
N GLU A 420 -14.15 5.80 19.15
CA GLU A 420 -15.01 4.88 19.88
C GLU A 420 -15.59 3.75 18.99
N HIS A 421 -15.52 3.87 17.67
CA HIS A 421 -15.77 2.74 16.79
C HIS A 421 -14.86 1.54 17.07
N PHE A 422 -13.69 1.76 17.65
CA PHE A 422 -12.73 0.72 17.99
C PHE A 422 -12.67 0.39 19.48
N ASN A 423 -13.58 0.95 20.26
CA ASN A 423 -13.81 0.49 21.64
C ASN A 423 -14.19 -1.01 21.61
N PRO A 424 -13.58 -1.85 22.48
CA PRO A 424 -13.86 -3.29 22.53
C PRO A 424 -15.34 -3.63 22.59
N ASP A 425 -16.14 -2.92 23.40
CA ASP A 425 -17.57 -3.19 23.60
C ASP A 425 -18.39 -2.94 22.31
N ARG A 426 -18.00 -1.96 21.52
CA ARG A 426 -18.66 -1.64 20.23
C ARG A 426 -18.15 -2.50 19.08
N SER A 427 -16.88 -2.89 19.13
CA SER A 427 -16.24 -3.63 18.03
C SER A 427 -16.50 -5.11 18.03
N VAL A 428 -16.86 -5.71 19.18
CA VAL A 428 -17.06 -7.16 19.35
C VAL A 428 -18.14 -7.73 18.43
N ARG A 429 -19.18 -6.94 18.13
CA ARG A 429 -20.30 -7.36 17.27
C ARG A 429 -20.08 -7.05 15.78
N ARG A 430 -19.00 -6.35 15.45
CA ARG A 430 -18.70 -5.98 14.06
C ARG A 430 -18.09 -7.15 13.32
N HIS A 431 -18.56 -7.37 12.10
CA HIS A 431 -17.99 -8.41 11.23
C HIS A 431 -16.48 -8.18 11.02
N PRO A 432 -15.61 -9.21 11.20
CA PRO A 432 -14.14 -9.01 11.13
C PRO A 432 -13.65 -8.42 9.80
N TYR A 433 -14.35 -8.70 8.71
CA TYR A 433 -14.02 -8.18 7.38
C TYR A 433 -14.63 -6.79 7.08
N ALA A 434 -15.29 -6.17 8.05
CA ALA A 434 -15.72 -4.78 7.94
C ALA A 434 -14.56 -3.77 8.12
N TYR A 435 -13.40 -4.23 8.64
CA TYR A 435 -12.18 -3.42 8.80
C TYR A 435 -11.00 -4.06 8.07
N LEU A 436 -10.56 -3.44 6.98
CA LEU A 436 -9.61 -4.00 6.03
C LEU A 436 -8.31 -3.19 5.90
N ALA A 437 -7.97 -2.36 6.89
CA ALA A 437 -6.77 -1.51 6.83
C ALA A 437 -5.47 -2.31 6.60
N PHE A 438 -5.42 -3.55 7.08
CA PHE A 438 -4.34 -4.51 6.87
C PHE A 438 -4.74 -5.68 5.96
N SER A 439 -5.81 -5.51 5.15
CA SER A 439 -6.44 -6.61 4.43
C SER A 439 -6.93 -7.70 5.40
N ALA A 440 -7.29 -8.88 4.90
CA ALA A 440 -7.75 -10.01 5.72
C ALA A 440 -7.43 -11.34 5.03
N GLY A 441 -7.67 -12.45 5.75
CA GLY A 441 -7.44 -13.81 5.27
C GLY A 441 -5.97 -14.20 5.19
N PRO A 442 -5.64 -15.32 4.52
CA PRO A 442 -4.27 -15.86 4.47
C PRO A 442 -3.24 -14.88 3.91
N ARG A 443 -3.63 -14.07 2.93
CA ARG A 443 -2.76 -13.08 2.27
C ARG A 443 -2.95 -11.65 2.83
N ASN A 444 -3.21 -11.53 4.14
CA ASN A 444 -3.23 -10.28 4.86
C ASN A 444 -1.83 -9.67 5.01
N CYS A 445 -1.75 -8.45 5.54
CA CYS A 445 -0.47 -7.79 5.82
C CYS A 445 0.35 -8.60 6.84
N ILE A 446 1.56 -9.02 6.45
CA ILE A 446 2.49 -9.72 7.33
C ILE A 446 3.07 -8.79 8.40
N GLY A 447 3.25 -7.51 8.05
CA GLY A 447 3.82 -6.47 8.90
C GLY A 447 2.81 -5.70 9.76
N ASN A 448 1.57 -6.18 9.95
CA ASN A 448 0.54 -5.43 10.68
C ASN A 448 0.96 -5.06 12.11
N LYS A 449 1.59 -6.00 12.85
CA LYS A 449 2.08 -5.76 14.21
C LYS A 449 3.28 -4.82 14.22
N PHE A 450 4.22 -5.01 13.29
CA PHE A 450 5.37 -4.12 13.10
C PHE A 450 4.90 -2.69 12.87
N ALA A 451 4.03 -2.48 11.87
CA ALA A 451 3.52 -1.16 11.52
C ALA A 451 2.77 -0.49 12.66
N LEU A 452 1.96 -1.23 13.42
CA LEU A 452 1.22 -0.65 14.54
C LEU A 452 2.16 -0.25 15.70
N LEU A 453 3.17 -1.06 16.00
CA LEU A 453 4.19 -0.74 17.02
C LEU A 453 5.02 0.47 16.59
N GLU A 454 5.44 0.53 15.33
CA GLU A 454 6.16 1.66 14.76
C GLU A 454 5.34 2.96 14.85
N MET A 455 4.08 2.92 14.38
CA MET A 455 3.18 4.07 14.47
C MET A 455 2.97 4.55 15.90
N LYS A 456 2.71 3.63 16.83
CA LYS A 456 2.51 3.97 18.26
C LYS A 456 3.77 4.58 18.87
N SER A 457 4.96 4.01 18.63
CA SER A 457 6.23 4.54 19.13
C SER A 457 6.47 5.98 18.63
N ILE A 458 6.33 6.20 17.33
CA ILE A 458 6.60 7.52 16.72
C ILE A 458 5.56 8.54 17.19
N ILE A 459 4.27 8.21 17.13
CA ILE A 459 3.19 9.15 17.45
C ILE A 459 3.20 9.47 18.95
N SER A 460 3.38 8.48 19.82
CA SER A 460 3.44 8.72 21.27
C SER A 460 4.60 9.66 21.63
N LYS A 461 5.77 9.47 21.03
CA LYS A 461 6.92 10.35 21.25
C LYS A 461 6.62 11.79 20.80
N VAL A 462 5.97 11.96 19.65
CA VAL A 462 5.55 13.30 19.18
C VAL A 462 4.57 13.93 20.14
N LEU A 463 3.50 13.23 20.57
CA LEU A 463 2.47 13.80 21.45
C LEU A 463 2.96 14.15 22.84
N ARG A 464 3.96 13.42 23.36
CA ARG A 464 4.60 13.73 24.65
C ARG A 464 5.42 15.02 24.64
N HIS A 465 5.93 15.44 23.46
CA HIS A 465 6.80 16.61 23.35
C HIS A 465 6.18 17.77 22.60
N CYS A 466 5.13 17.51 21.82
CA CYS A 466 4.53 18.50 20.94
C CYS A 466 3.00 18.53 21.09
N GLN A 467 2.45 19.75 21.13
CA GLN A 467 1.03 19.98 20.87
C GLN A 467 0.87 20.29 19.38
N LEU A 468 -0.16 19.71 18.76
CA LEU A 468 -0.42 19.83 17.33
C LEU A 468 -1.69 20.67 17.11
N GLU A 469 -1.59 21.65 16.20
CA GLU A 469 -2.69 22.52 15.83
C GLU A 469 -2.84 22.60 14.30
N LEU A 470 -4.07 22.88 13.85
CA LEU A 470 -4.30 23.14 12.43
C LEU A 470 -3.69 24.47 12.00
N VAL A 471 -3.15 24.51 10.79
CA VAL A 471 -2.73 25.75 10.15
C VAL A 471 -3.94 26.39 9.45
N PRO A 472 -4.27 27.68 9.71
CA PRO A 472 -5.33 28.37 9.02
C PRO A 472 -5.20 28.28 7.49
N GLY A 473 -6.29 27.93 6.80
CA GLY A 473 -6.32 27.71 5.35
C GLY A 473 -5.76 26.35 4.90
N LYS A 474 -5.35 25.46 5.82
CA LYS A 474 -4.85 24.11 5.54
C LYS A 474 -5.65 23.00 6.24
N GLU A 475 -6.89 23.29 6.66
CA GLU A 475 -7.74 22.39 7.45
C GLU A 475 -8.25 21.16 6.66
N LYS A 476 -7.97 21.11 5.34
CA LYS A 476 -8.38 20.02 4.45
C LYS A 476 -7.20 19.41 3.74
N VAL A 477 -7.04 18.11 3.88
CA VAL A 477 -6.05 17.33 3.11
C VAL A 477 -6.71 16.83 1.83
N VAL A 478 -6.17 17.26 0.69
CA VAL A 478 -6.56 16.70 -0.61
C VAL A 478 -5.75 15.44 -0.87
N THR A 479 -6.39 14.31 -1.02
CA THR A 479 -5.72 13.04 -1.29
C THR A 479 -5.53 12.79 -2.78
N LYS A 480 -4.49 12.04 -3.12
CA LYS A 480 -4.18 11.55 -4.47
C LYS A 480 -4.01 10.05 -4.41
N PHE A 481 -4.72 9.36 -5.29
CA PHE A 481 -4.58 7.91 -5.42
C PHE A 481 -3.30 7.57 -6.20
N ARG A 482 -2.56 6.61 -5.68
CA ARG A 482 -1.42 5.92 -6.27
C ARG A 482 -1.54 4.44 -5.89
N VAL A 483 -0.45 3.68 -5.86
CA VAL A 483 -0.48 2.35 -5.20
C VAL A 483 -0.95 2.49 -3.75
N THR A 484 -0.56 3.59 -3.10
CA THR A 484 -1.08 4.05 -1.80
C THR A 484 -1.76 5.41 -1.95
N VAL A 485 -2.62 5.77 -0.99
CA VAL A 485 -3.25 7.10 -0.91
C VAL A 485 -2.29 8.09 -0.26
N ARG A 486 -2.04 9.22 -0.89
CA ARG A 486 -1.16 10.27 -0.38
C ARG A 486 -1.78 11.65 -0.42
N ALA A 487 -1.34 12.52 0.48
CA ALA A 487 -1.69 13.93 0.46
C ALA A 487 -1.10 14.64 -0.78
N LYS A 488 -1.95 15.38 -1.52
CA LYS A 488 -1.51 16.23 -2.63
C LYS A 488 -0.95 17.54 -2.05
N GLY A 489 0.32 17.83 -2.30
CA GLY A 489 0.99 19.03 -1.79
C GLY A 489 1.58 18.88 -0.39
N GLY A 490 1.29 17.78 0.32
CA GLY A 490 1.73 17.53 1.69
C GLY A 490 0.67 17.82 2.74
N ILE A 491 1.01 17.54 3.99
CA ILE A 491 0.19 17.78 5.18
C ILE A 491 0.88 18.83 6.02
N PHE A 492 0.17 19.91 6.35
CA PHE A 492 0.69 21.03 7.11
C PHE A 492 0.02 21.09 8.49
N ILE A 493 0.84 21.18 9.53
CA ILE A 493 0.40 21.41 10.90
C ILE A 493 1.29 22.45 11.57
N LYS A 494 0.76 23.09 12.61
CA LYS A 494 1.53 23.91 13.54
C LYS A 494 1.94 23.03 14.71
N ILE A 495 3.21 23.15 15.09
CA ILE A 495 3.84 22.32 16.13
C ILE A 495 4.25 23.27 17.26
N ILE A 496 3.75 23.02 18.46
CA ILE A 496 4.02 23.79 19.66
C ILE A 496 4.74 22.89 20.68
N PRO A 497 5.91 23.28 21.18
CA PRO A 497 6.57 22.50 22.23
C PRO A 497 5.68 22.36 23.48
N ARG A 498 5.57 21.14 24.03
CA ARG A 498 4.95 20.96 25.36
C ARG A 498 5.99 21.26 26.42
N ILE A 499 5.67 22.23 27.29
CA ILE A 499 6.46 22.48 28.47
C ILE A 499 6.22 21.29 29.42
N GLN A 500 7.23 20.46 29.63
CA GLN A 500 7.18 19.51 30.71
C GLN A 500 7.15 20.31 32.01
N SER A 501 6.03 20.27 32.73
CA SER A 501 5.97 20.82 34.08
C SER A 501 6.92 20.00 34.93
N HIS A 502 8.18 20.43 35.05
CA HIS A 502 9.00 20.03 36.16
C HIS A 502 8.37 20.67 37.38
N ASN A 503 7.48 19.93 38.05
CA ASN A 503 7.15 20.25 39.41
C ASN A 503 8.43 20.07 40.24
N SER A 504 9.00 21.21 40.60
CA SER A 504 10.08 21.38 41.58
C SER A 504 9.69 20.78 42.94
#